data_b4b79a42dd55e582e3912349f09ab633
#
_entry.id   b4b79a42dd55e582e3912349f09ab633
#
_cell.length_a   1.000
_cell.length_b   1.000
_cell.length_c   1.000
_cell.angle_alpha   90.00
_cell.angle_beta   90.00
_cell.angle_gamma   90.00
#
_symmetry.space_group_name_H-M   'P 1'
#
loop_
_entity.id
_entity.type
_entity.pdbx_description
1 polymer ?
#
loop_
_entity_poly.entity_id
_entity_poly.type
_entity_poly.pdbx_seq_one_letter_code
_entity_poly.pdbx_strand_id
1 'polypeptide(L)'
;MSSTTAFTVPELTPIGHLGKPHGVRGELTAYLTIEIETLCSDPSSEAFYLFAEIDALPVPYQLLSYRSKGDSYLLTLAHVTDRSIAEKMTGWRLFVPTELLAGSEVAYSWDHFIGFRVIPPEGEAVGTILEINDQTENILLTIESSDGTQRLIPIHEELVETIDPESKTIQLHIPQGLLDL
;
A
#
# COMPACT_ATOMS: atom_id res chain seq x y z
N MET A 1 16.30 17.67 -32.70
CA MET A 1 15.98 16.36 -32.14
C MET A 1 15.31 16.56 -30.79
N SER A 2 14.00 16.51 -30.74
CA SER A 2 13.25 16.74 -29.51
C SER A 2 13.22 15.45 -28.71
N SER A 3 13.97 15.39 -27.62
CA SER A 3 13.84 14.33 -26.64
C SER A 3 12.51 14.50 -25.92
N THR A 4 11.52 13.73 -26.33
CA THR A 4 10.30 13.55 -25.55
C THR A 4 10.71 12.74 -24.32
N THR A 5 10.93 13.41 -23.20
CA THR A 5 11.04 12.73 -21.90
C THR A 5 9.67 12.15 -21.61
N ALA A 6 9.51 10.86 -21.82
CA ALA A 6 8.31 10.16 -21.37
C ALA A 6 8.30 10.23 -19.83
N PHE A 7 7.40 11.02 -19.26
CA PHE A 7 7.11 10.95 -17.85
C PHE A 7 6.44 9.60 -17.58
N THR A 8 7.21 8.65 -17.10
CA THR A 8 6.65 7.41 -16.58
C THR A 8 5.98 7.78 -15.25
N VAL A 9 4.67 7.63 -15.17
CA VAL A 9 3.96 7.75 -13.90
C VAL A 9 4.49 6.61 -13.02
N PRO A 10 5.06 6.90 -11.84
CA PRO A 10 5.56 5.85 -10.96
C PRO A 10 4.40 4.91 -10.57
N GLU A 11 4.70 3.65 -10.36
CA GLU A 11 3.75 2.76 -9.73
C GLU A 11 3.45 3.27 -8.32
N LEU A 12 2.16 3.36 -7.97
CA LEU A 12 1.70 3.98 -6.73
C LEU A 12 1.05 2.93 -5.84
N THR A 13 1.50 2.87 -4.58
CA THR A 13 0.91 2.03 -3.55
C THR A 13 0.03 2.88 -2.62
N PRO A 14 -1.22 2.44 -2.35
CA PRO A 14 -2.08 3.11 -1.38
C PRO A 14 -1.52 2.96 0.03
N ILE A 15 -1.50 4.07 0.77
CA ILE A 15 -0.99 4.10 2.16
C ILE A 15 -2.02 4.62 3.16
N GLY A 16 -3.23 4.91 2.73
CA GLY A 16 -4.29 5.39 3.61
C GLY A 16 -5.21 6.42 2.98
N HIS A 17 -5.78 7.29 3.81
CA HIS A 17 -6.71 8.32 3.36
C HIS A 17 -6.68 9.57 4.24
N LEU A 18 -7.15 10.69 3.67
CA LEU A 18 -7.31 11.95 4.37
C LEU A 18 -8.62 11.96 5.17
N GLY A 19 -8.53 12.36 6.42
CA GLY A 19 -9.66 12.59 7.30
C GLY A 19 -10.10 14.07 7.33
N LYS A 20 -10.75 14.47 8.41
CA LYS A 20 -11.24 15.83 8.57
C LYS A 20 -10.12 16.84 8.76
N PRO A 21 -10.34 18.11 8.34
CA PRO A 21 -9.41 19.20 8.62
C PRO A 21 -9.21 19.39 10.12
N HIS A 22 -8.00 19.75 10.49
CA HIS A 22 -7.63 20.12 11.85
C HIS A 22 -7.34 21.62 11.92
N GLY A 23 -8.09 22.33 12.77
CA GLY A 23 -7.93 23.78 12.90
C GLY A 23 -8.41 24.55 11.66
N VAL A 24 -7.80 25.72 11.41
CA VAL A 24 -8.21 26.66 10.35
C VAL A 24 -7.14 26.87 9.26
N ARG A 25 -5.93 26.33 9.47
CA ARG A 25 -4.75 26.57 8.62
C ARG A 25 -4.57 25.55 7.50
N GLY A 26 -5.57 24.70 7.23
CA GLY A 26 -5.47 23.69 6.19
C GLY A 26 -4.76 22.39 6.60
N GLU A 27 -4.41 22.21 7.90
CA GLU A 27 -3.92 20.93 8.37
C GLU A 27 -4.98 19.83 8.18
N LEU A 28 -4.57 18.66 7.71
CA LEU A 28 -5.43 17.51 7.46
C LEU A 28 -5.08 16.35 8.38
N THR A 29 -6.09 15.73 8.97
CA THR A 29 -5.88 14.43 9.59
C THR A 29 -5.65 13.40 8.50
N ALA A 30 -4.70 12.49 8.69
CA ALA A 30 -4.45 11.37 7.79
C ALA A 30 -4.43 10.07 8.60
N TYR A 31 -5.08 9.06 8.07
CA TYR A 31 -5.06 7.70 8.59
C TYR A 31 -4.20 6.88 7.64
N LEU A 32 -3.01 6.53 8.10
CA LEU A 32 -2.00 5.82 7.29
C LEU A 32 -1.85 4.39 7.80
N THR A 33 -1.59 3.48 6.89
CA THR A 33 -1.28 2.07 7.18
C THR A 33 0.20 1.84 7.45
N ILE A 34 1.01 2.90 7.30
CA ILE A 34 2.45 2.88 7.47
C ILE A 34 2.88 4.07 8.34
N GLU A 35 4.03 3.98 8.98
CA GLU A 35 4.64 5.08 9.68
C GLU A 35 5.30 6.04 8.67
N ILE A 36 4.83 7.28 8.60
CA ILE A 36 5.32 8.28 7.64
C ILE A 36 6.81 8.59 7.86
N GLU A 37 7.30 8.42 9.08
CA GLU A 37 8.68 8.57 9.48
C GLU A 37 9.63 7.62 8.73
N THR A 38 9.14 6.45 8.33
CA THR A 38 9.92 5.48 7.56
C THR A 38 10.14 5.92 6.12
N LEU A 39 9.22 6.73 5.59
CA LEU A 39 9.28 7.25 4.22
C LEU A 39 10.00 8.59 4.13
N CYS A 40 9.81 9.44 5.13
CA CYS A 40 10.32 10.79 5.14
C CYS A 40 10.59 11.25 6.57
N SER A 41 11.84 11.31 6.97
CA SER A 41 12.22 11.74 8.31
C SER A 41 12.02 13.23 8.51
N ASP A 42 12.30 14.04 7.48
CA ASP A 42 12.14 15.51 7.51
C ASP A 42 11.77 16.06 6.13
N PRO A 43 10.47 16.34 5.89
CA PRO A 43 10.01 16.88 4.61
C PRO A 43 10.48 18.32 4.35
N SER A 44 11.08 19.00 5.32
CA SER A 44 11.64 20.34 5.13
C SER A 44 13.04 20.32 4.53
N SER A 45 13.78 19.21 4.69
CA SER A 45 15.13 19.04 4.17
C SER A 45 15.15 18.57 2.72
N GLU A 46 14.18 17.76 2.33
CA GLU A 46 14.03 17.23 0.98
C GLU A 46 12.55 17.22 0.59
N ALA A 47 12.25 17.67 -0.65
CA ALA A 47 10.88 17.74 -1.12
C ALA A 47 10.26 16.32 -1.23
N PHE A 48 9.30 16.04 -0.38
CA PHE A 48 8.58 14.77 -0.35
C PHE A 48 7.15 14.95 -0.86
N TYR A 49 6.70 14.05 -1.72
CA TYR A 49 5.38 14.12 -2.34
C TYR A 49 4.51 12.92 -1.98
N LEU A 50 3.31 13.21 -1.51
CA LEU A 50 2.22 12.26 -1.42
C LEU A 50 1.30 12.44 -2.63
N PHE A 51 0.71 11.38 -3.11
CA PHE A 51 -0.28 11.44 -4.18
C PHE A 51 -1.67 11.29 -3.58
N ALA A 52 -2.57 12.19 -3.91
CA ALA A 52 -3.97 12.10 -3.52
C ALA A 52 -4.83 11.79 -4.75
N GLU A 53 -5.80 10.88 -4.58
CA GLU A 53 -6.68 10.49 -5.67
C GLU A 53 -7.82 11.49 -5.83
N ILE A 54 -7.88 12.14 -6.99
CA ILE A 54 -8.93 13.07 -7.40
C ILE A 54 -9.52 12.59 -8.71
N ASP A 55 -10.80 12.27 -8.74
CA ASP A 55 -11.50 11.76 -9.94
C ASP A 55 -10.75 10.56 -10.58
N ALA A 56 -10.29 9.63 -9.75
CA ALA A 56 -9.48 8.47 -10.14
C ALA A 56 -8.10 8.81 -10.75
N LEU A 57 -7.61 10.03 -10.57
CA LEU A 57 -6.28 10.45 -11.00
C LEU A 57 -5.39 10.75 -9.79
N PRO A 58 -4.16 10.23 -9.74
CA PRO A 58 -3.22 10.55 -8.68
C PRO A 58 -2.61 11.95 -8.92
N VAL A 59 -2.84 12.85 -7.98
CA VAL A 59 -2.31 14.22 -8.02
C VAL A 59 -1.26 14.39 -6.93
N PRO A 60 -0.04 14.83 -7.25
CA PRO A 60 1.02 15.00 -6.27
C PRO A 60 0.79 16.24 -5.40
N TYR A 61 0.94 16.07 -4.09
CA TYR A 61 0.97 17.13 -3.09
C TYR A 61 2.28 17.07 -2.32
N GLN A 62 3.02 18.18 -2.30
CA GLN A 62 4.21 18.26 -1.47
C GLN A 62 3.82 18.26 0.01
N LEU A 63 4.40 17.35 0.78
CA LEU A 63 4.31 17.35 2.23
C LEU A 63 5.27 18.40 2.78
N LEU A 64 4.76 19.36 3.54
CA LEU A 64 5.56 20.42 4.15
C LEU A 64 5.96 20.06 5.58
N SER A 65 5.05 19.43 6.31
CA SER A 65 5.30 18.94 7.66
C SER A 65 4.27 17.89 8.04
N TYR A 66 4.62 17.07 9.02
CA TYR A 66 3.70 16.15 9.65
C TYR A 66 3.95 16.07 11.16
N ARG A 67 2.97 15.58 11.89
CA ARG A 67 3.10 15.23 13.30
C ARG A 67 2.14 14.11 13.67
N SER A 68 2.60 13.22 14.52
CA SER A 68 1.77 12.12 15.05
C SER A 68 0.68 12.65 15.98
N LYS A 69 -0.51 12.03 15.92
CA LYS A 69 -1.65 12.33 16.76
C LYS A 69 -2.41 11.04 17.10
N GLY A 70 -1.97 10.32 18.13
CA GLY A 70 -2.49 8.99 18.43
C GLY A 70 -2.27 8.05 17.25
N ASP A 71 -3.33 7.39 16.79
CA ASP A 71 -3.30 6.45 15.65
C ASP A 71 -3.44 7.15 14.29
N SER A 72 -3.22 8.47 14.23
CA SER A 72 -3.34 9.28 13.01
C SER A 72 -2.22 10.30 12.92
N TYR A 73 -2.10 10.93 11.77
CA TYR A 73 -1.16 12.01 11.51
C TYR A 73 -1.90 13.30 11.21
N LEU A 74 -1.26 14.42 11.51
CA LEU A 74 -1.65 15.73 11.02
C LEU A 74 -0.65 16.15 9.96
N LEU A 75 -1.13 16.34 8.74
CA LEU A 75 -0.33 16.69 7.58
C LEU A 75 -0.55 18.15 7.19
N THR A 76 0.53 18.84 6.86
CA THR A 76 0.49 20.14 6.18
C THR A 76 0.96 19.93 4.75
N LEU A 77 0.07 20.17 3.79
CA LEU A 77 0.34 20.02 2.36
C LEU A 77 0.49 21.37 1.69
N ALA A 78 1.37 21.45 0.70
CA ALA A 78 1.54 22.66 -0.08
C ALA A 78 0.22 23.04 -0.78
N HIS A 79 -0.07 24.33 -0.84
CA HIS A 79 -1.28 24.89 -1.44
C HIS A 79 -2.60 24.60 -0.71
N VAL A 80 -2.55 23.91 0.43
CA VAL A 80 -3.70 23.70 1.31
C VAL A 80 -3.59 24.69 2.48
N THR A 81 -4.06 25.90 2.27
CA THR A 81 -3.78 27.04 3.16
C THR A 81 -4.91 27.36 4.13
N ASP A 82 -6.07 26.78 3.92
CA ASP A 82 -7.25 27.04 4.74
C ASP A 82 -8.15 25.80 4.87
N ARG A 83 -9.07 25.90 5.83
CA ARG A 83 -9.99 24.82 6.16
C ARG A 83 -10.91 24.45 4.99
N SER A 84 -11.34 25.41 4.19
CA SER A 84 -12.31 25.20 3.12
C SER A 84 -11.72 24.34 1.98
N ILE A 85 -10.43 24.50 1.69
CA ILE A 85 -9.69 23.65 0.75
C ILE A 85 -9.54 22.25 1.37
N ALA A 86 -9.10 22.17 2.62
CA ALA A 86 -8.90 20.91 3.32
C ALA A 86 -10.20 20.09 3.47
N GLU A 87 -11.35 20.73 3.67
CA GLU A 87 -12.65 20.03 3.75
C GLU A 87 -12.98 19.26 2.46
N LYS A 88 -12.61 19.78 1.30
CA LYS A 88 -12.83 19.13 0.00
C LYS A 88 -11.97 17.88 -0.17
N MET A 89 -10.85 17.80 0.53
CA MET A 89 -9.91 16.68 0.46
C MET A 89 -10.26 15.55 1.43
N THR A 90 -11.28 15.71 2.26
CA THR A 90 -11.70 14.68 3.21
C THR A 90 -12.15 13.42 2.48
N GLY A 91 -11.58 12.27 2.87
CA GLY A 91 -11.87 10.97 2.27
C GLY A 91 -11.00 10.62 1.05
N TRP A 92 -10.16 11.53 0.57
CA TRP A 92 -9.27 11.22 -0.56
C TRP A 92 -8.24 10.16 -0.15
N ARG A 93 -8.03 9.20 -1.03
CA ARG A 93 -7.02 8.16 -0.85
C ARG A 93 -5.64 8.74 -1.05
N LEU A 94 -4.69 8.26 -0.25
CA LEU A 94 -3.28 8.65 -0.32
C LEU A 94 -2.42 7.51 -0.82
N PHE A 95 -1.45 7.85 -1.64
CA PHE A 95 -0.50 6.93 -2.23
C PHE A 95 0.91 7.48 -2.16
N VAL A 96 1.88 6.60 -2.25
CA VAL A 96 3.30 6.91 -2.48
C VAL A 96 3.85 6.08 -3.63
N PRO A 97 4.94 6.51 -4.28
CA PRO A 97 5.68 5.66 -5.21
C PRO A 97 6.07 4.34 -4.53
N THR A 98 5.76 3.22 -5.17
CA THR A 98 6.04 1.87 -4.64
C THR A 98 7.51 1.68 -4.32
N GLU A 99 8.40 2.32 -5.09
CA GLU A 99 9.84 2.28 -4.87
C GLU A 99 10.29 2.84 -3.51
N LEU A 100 9.52 3.78 -2.91
CA LEU A 100 9.82 4.33 -1.58
C LEU A 100 9.55 3.33 -0.46
N LEU A 101 8.80 2.29 -0.75
CA LEU A 101 8.47 1.21 0.17
C LEU A 101 9.50 0.08 0.14
N ALA A 102 10.40 0.08 -0.83
CA ALA A 102 11.46 -0.90 -0.95
C ALA A 102 12.47 -0.73 0.21
N GLY A 103 12.40 -1.62 1.20
CA GLY A 103 13.27 -1.64 2.38
C GLY A 103 12.62 -1.14 3.67
N SER A 104 11.41 -0.59 3.64
CA SER A 104 10.57 -0.51 4.83
C SER A 104 9.89 -1.87 5.03
N GLU A 105 9.80 -2.33 6.27
CA GLU A 105 8.83 -3.38 6.63
C GLU A 105 7.43 -2.77 6.49
N VAL A 106 7.00 -2.62 5.24
CA VAL A 106 5.62 -2.24 4.98
C VAL A 106 4.81 -3.45 5.37
N ALA A 107 3.99 -3.31 6.39
CA ALA A 107 2.86 -4.19 6.54
C ALA A 107 2.00 -4.00 5.28
N TYR A 108 2.30 -4.74 4.22
CA TYR A 108 1.43 -4.81 3.07
C TYR A 108 0.07 -5.24 3.60
N SER A 109 -0.98 -4.45 3.34
CA SER A 109 -2.31 -5.01 3.49
C SER A 109 -2.33 -6.26 2.62
N TRP A 110 -2.63 -7.38 3.21
CA TRP A 110 -2.66 -8.67 2.51
C TRP A 110 -3.53 -8.63 1.26
N ASP A 111 -4.53 -7.77 1.22
CA ASP A 111 -5.38 -7.50 0.05
C ASP A 111 -4.60 -7.10 -1.22
N HIS A 112 -3.37 -6.58 -1.06
CA HIS A 112 -2.51 -6.25 -2.19
C HIS A 112 -2.09 -7.49 -3.01
N PHE A 113 -2.10 -8.67 -2.39
CA PHE A 113 -1.71 -9.92 -3.03
C PHE A 113 -2.87 -10.65 -3.72
N ILE A 114 -4.09 -10.11 -3.69
CA ILE A 114 -5.19 -10.65 -4.48
C ILE A 114 -4.82 -10.60 -5.96
N GLY A 115 -4.93 -11.75 -6.64
CA GLY A 115 -4.52 -11.92 -8.04
C GLY A 115 -3.05 -12.33 -8.23
N PHE A 116 -2.25 -12.46 -7.15
CA PHE A 116 -0.90 -13.02 -7.22
C PHE A 116 -0.95 -14.54 -7.32
N ARG A 117 0.00 -15.09 -8.06
CA ARG A 117 0.21 -16.54 -8.12
C ARG A 117 1.06 -17.00 -6.95
N VAL A 118 0.63 -18.06 -6.31
CA VAL A 118 1.35 -18.69 -5.21
C VAL A 118 2.25 -19.80 -5.77
N ILE A 119 3.54 -19.70 -5.46
CA ILE A 119 4.57 -20.65 -5.90
C ILE A 119 5.24 -21.20 -4.64
N PRO A 120 5.29 -22.53 -4.42
CA PRO A 120 6.10 -23.09 -3.35
C PRO A 120 7.59 -22.99 -3.72
N PRO A 121 8.52 -23.11 -2.74
CA PRO A 121 9.97 -23.06 -2.98
C PRO A 121 10.45 -24.09 -3.98
N GLU A 122 9.82 -25.26 -3.96
CA GLU A 122 10.09 -26.35 -4.89
C GLU A 122 8.76 -26.80 -5.52
N GLY A 123 8.59 -26.53 -6.81
CA GLY A 123 7.40 -26.99 -7.54
C GLY A 123 6.78 -25.97 -8.49
N GLU A 124 5.61 -26.33 -9.00
CA GLU A 124 4.82 -25.47 -9.88
C GLU A 124 3.87 -24.60 -9.05
N ALA A 125 3.33 -23.56 -9.68
CA ALA A 125 2.37 -22.67 -9.04
C ALA A 125 1.13 -23.45 -8.55
N VAL A 126 0.77 -23.24 -7.29
CA VAL A 126 -0.39 -23.89 -6.64
C VAL A 126 -1.70 -23.30 -7.13
N GLY A 127 -1.70 -22.00 -7.44
CA GLY A 127 -2.88 -21.29 -7.92
C GLY A 127 -2.75 -19.78 -7.75
N THR A 128 -3.88 -19.08 -7.87
CA THR A 128 -3.99 -17.63 -7.76
C THR A 128 -4.79 -17.25 -6.53
N ILE A 129 -4.36 -16.25 -5.80
CA ILE A 129 -5.06 -15.73 -4.62
C ILE A 129 -6.34 -15.02 -5.07
N LEU A 130 -7.50 -15.49 -4.64
CA LEU A 130 -8.80 -14.88 -4.92
C LEU A 130 -9.25 -13.95 -3.79
N GLU A 131 -9.02 -14.37 -2.56
CA GLU A 131 -9.50 -13.67 -1.36
C GLU A 131 -8.50 -13.86 -0.22
N ILE A 132 -8.43 -12.86 0.64
CA ILE A 132 -7.56 -12.88 1.82
C ILE A 132 -8.39 -12.45 3.02
N ASN A 133 -8.32 -13.23 4.08
CA ASN A 133 -8.92 -12.89 5.37
C ASN A 133 -7.81 -12.76 6.41
N ASP A 134 -7.53 -11.52 6.81
CA ASP A 134 -6.51 -11.11 7.78
C ASP A 134 -7.10 -10.57 9.09
N GLN A 135 -8.40 -10.82 9.33
CA GLN A 135 -9.09 -10.33 10.53
C GLN A 135 -8.62 -11.01 11.83
N THR A 136 -7.81 -12.03 11.75
CA THR A 136 -7.22 -12.75 12.86
C THR A 136 -5.70 -12.88 12.69
N GLU A 137 -4.98 -13.25 13.77
CA GLU A 137 -3.52 -13.52 13.69
C GLU A 137 -3.16 -14.61 12.66
N ASN A 138 -4.13 -15.46 12.30
CA ASN A 138 -3.96 -16.45 11.24
C ASN A 138 -4.58 -15.91 9.96
N ILE A 139 -3.74 -15.57 9.00
CA ILE A 139 -4.16 -15.11 7.68
C ILE A 139 -4.61 -16.30 6.85
N LEU A 140 -5.79 -16.22 6.26
CA LEU A 140 -6.34 -17.25 5.40
C LEU A 140 -6.36 -16.79 3.94
N LEU A 141 -5.64 -17.48 3.08
CA LEU A 141 -5.69 -17.28 1.64
C LEU A 141 -6.70 -18.23 1.01
N THR A 142 -7.62 -17.71 0.22
CA THR A 142 -8.41 -18.51 -0.72
C THR A 142 -7.65 -18.55 -2.05
N ILE A 143 -7.14 -19.70 -2.43
CA ILE A 143 -6.36 -19.90 -3.66
C ILE A 143 -7.17 -20.74 -4.64
N GLU A 144 -7.28 -20.28 -5.88
CA GLU A 144 -7.88 -21.03 -6.98
C GLU A 144 -6.80 -21.69 -7.84
N SER A 145 -6.83 -23.00 -7.91
CA SER A 145 -5.95 -23.79 -8.79
C SER A 145 -6.39 -23.70 -10.25
N SER A 146 -5.54 -24.13 -11.18
CA SER A 146 -5.82 -24.10 -12.62
C SER A 146 -7.02 -24.97 -13.06
N ASP A 147 -7.44 -25.91 -12.22
CA ASP A 147 -8.63 -26.76 -12.43
C ASP A 147 -9.92 -26.15 -11.87
N GLY A 148 -9.85 -24.92 -11.31
CA GLY A 148 -10.99 -24.23 -10.69
C GLY A 148 -11.27 -24.67 -9.26
N THR A 149 -10.44 -25.54 -8.67
CA THR A 149 -10.58 -25.94 -7.27
C THR A 149 -10.10 -24.83 -6.36
N GLN A 150 -10.93 -24.45 -5.38
CA GLN A 150 -10.56 -23.46 -4.37
C GLN A 150 -10.08 -24.18 -3.10
N ARG A 151 -8.99 -23.65 -2.54
CA ARG A 151 -8.40 -24.15 -1.28
C ARG A 151 -8.17 -22.99 -0.33
N LEU A 152 -8.41 -23.25 0.96
CA LEU A 152 -8.10 -22.33 2.04
C LEU A 152 -6.74 -22.71 2.64
N ILE A 153 -5.77 -21.83 2.53
CA ILE A 153 -4.42 -22.05 3.06
C ILE A 153 -4.17 -21.04 4.17
N PRO A 154 -4.01 -21.50 5.42
CA PRO A 154 -3.56 -20.63 6.49
C PRO A 154 -2.08 -20.29 6.29
N ILE A 155 -1.75 -19.02 6.38
CA ILE A 155 -0.38 -18.56 6.30
C ILE A 155 0.00 -17.67 7.46
N HIS A 156 1.29 -17.59 7.71
CA HIS A 156 1.92 -16.64 8.61
C HIS A 156 2.97 -15.86 7.83
N GLU A 157 3.28 -14.64 8.24
CA GLU A 157 4.29 -13.79 7.56
C GLU A 157 5.63 -14.50 7.41
N GLU A 158 6.02 -15.31 8.39
CA GLU A 158 7.25 -16.11 8.37
C GLU A 158 7.32 -17.16 7.24
N LEU A 159 6.18 -17.52 6.64
CA LEU A 159 6.13 -18.46 5.52
C LEU A 159 6.33 -17.80 4.16
N VAL A 160 6.40 -16.48 4.11
CA VAL A 160 6.66 -15.71 2.90
C VAL A 160 8.17 -15.67 2.66
N GLU A 161 8.63 -16.27 1.57
CA GLU A 161 10.06 -16.23 1.20
C GLU A 161 10.38 -15.05 0.29
N THR A 162 9.59 -14.86 -0.75
CA THR A 162 9.84 -13.82 -1.76
C THR A 162 8.53 -13.32 -2.36
N ILE A 163 8.46 -12.02 -2.60
CA ILE A 163 7.37 -11.37 -3.32
C ILE A 163 7.97 -10.70 -4.54
N ASP A 164 7.42 -10.99 -5.71
CA ASP A 164 7.75 -10.32 -6.96
C ASP A 164 6.51 -9.58 -7.50
N PRO A 165 6.43 -8.27 -7.28
CA PRO A 165 5.30 -7.45 -7.73
C PRO A 165 5.21 -7.34 -9.25
N GLU A 166 6.33 -7.41 -9.98
CA GLU A 166 6.34 -7.26 -11.43
C GLU A 166 5.69 -8.47 -12.11
N SER A 167 6.05 -9.68 -11.67
CA SER A 167 5.45 -10.92 -12.18
C SER A 167 4.15 -11.30 -11.48
N LYS A 168 3.74 -10.57 -10.44
CA LYS A 168 2.62 -10.87 -9.54
C LYS A 168 2.72 -12.29 -8.99
N THR A 169 3.84 -12.59 -8.38
CA THR A 169 4.08 -13.88 -7.76
C THR A 169 4.49 -13.72 -6.30
N ILE A 170 4.02 -14.63 -5.47
CA ILE A 170 4.42 -14.76 -4.07
C ILE A 170 4.93 -16.19 -3.83
N GLN A 171 6.13 -16.28 -3.29
CA GLN A 171 6.73 -17.56 -2.93
C GLN A 171 6.45 -17.86 -1.47
N LEU A 172 5.73 -18.95 -1.21
CA LEU A 172 5.30 -19.35 0.12
C LEU A 172 5.82 -20.73 0.46
N HIS A 173 6.40 -20.86 1.65
CA HIS A 173 6.74 -22.16 2.21
C HIS A 173 5.48 -22.84 2.78
N ILE A 174 4.76 -23.58 1.93
CA ILE A 174 3.53 -24.26 2.32
C ILE A 174 3.90 -25.66 2.88
N PRO A 175 3.59 -25.96 4.16
CA PRO A 175 3.83 -27.28 4.73
C PRO A 175 3.13 -28.37 3.92
N GLN A 176 3.87 -29.49 3.66
CA GLN A 176 3.29 -30.66 3.02
C GLN A 176 2.11 -31.18 3.84
N GLY A 177 0.95 -31.30 3.22
CA GLY A 177 -0.31 -31.69 3.87
C GLY A 177 -1.39 -30.63 3.88
N LEU A 178 -1.06 -29.33 3.71
CA LEU A 178 -2.05 -28.28 3.50
C LEU A 178 -2.54 -28.21 2.04
N LEU A 179 -1.80 -28.80 1.11
CA LEU A 179 -2.19 -28.88 -0.30
C LEU A 179 -3.07 -30.09 -0.62
N ASP A 180 -3.17 -31.05 0.31
CA ASP A 180 -3.91 -32.31 0.13
C ASP A 180 -5.32 -32.27 0.82
N LEU A 181 -5.71 -31.11 1.38
CA LEU A 181 -7.04 -30.88 1.95
C LEU A 181 -7.97 -30.22 0.89
#